data_b385275939d7056210a464c7ff6fbb38
#
_entry.id   b385275939d7056210a464c7ff6fbb38
#
_cell.length_a   1.000
_cell.length_b   1.000
_cell.length_c   1.000
_cell.angle_alpha   90.00
_cell.angle_beta   90.00
_cell.angle_gamma   90.00
#
_symmetry.space_group_name_H-M   'P 1'
#
loop_
_entity.id
_entity.type
_entity.pdbx_description
1 polymer ?
#
loop_
_entity_poly.entity_id
_entity_poly.type
_entity_poly.pdbx_seq_one_letter_code
_entity_poly.pdbx_strand_id
1 'polypeptide(L)'
;MSVSKTLCAVSAVPEGGAITAHIESSTGGFDLVLTRKDGRISAFHNECPHAGRRLDWAPGEFLIENGLLICAAHGATFDIESGHCAGGPCRGVGLRSVPVEIVDGNVCLR
;
A
#
# COMPACT_ATOMS: atom_id res chain seq x y z
N MET A 1 -5.88 12.97 -23.55
CA MET A 1 -4.55 12.72 -22.99
C MET A 1 -4.66 12.49 -21.50
N SER A 2 -4.26 11.32 -21.05
CA SER A 2 -4.29 11.06 -19.64
C SER A 2 -3.02 11.63 -18.99
N VAL A 3 -3.21 12.22 -17.83
CA VAL A 3 -2.10 12.72 -17.04
C VAL A 3 -1.93 11.78 -15.86
N SER A 4 -0.82 11.06 -15.84
CA SER A 4 -0.51 10.21 -14.71
C SER A 4 -0.18 11.09 -13.51
N LYS A 5 -0.83 10.82 -12.40
CA LYS A 5 -0.57 11.58 -11.19
C LYS A 5 0.64 10.97 -10.48
N THR A 6 1.66 11.78 -10.30
CA THR A 6 2.86 11.38 -9.58
C THR A 6 2.57 11.30 -8.08
N LEU A 7 2.89 10.16 -7.49
CA LEU A 7 2.69 9.95 -6.04
C LEU A 7 3.97 10.26 -5.26
N CYS A 8 5.10 9.75 -5.73
CA CYS A 8 6.39 9.96 -5.08
C CYS A 8 7.50 9.42 -5.98
N ALA A 9 8.75 9.68 -5.60
CA ALA A 9 9.87 9.04 -6.27
C ALA A 9 9.95 7.57 -5.81
N VAL A 10 10.41 6.69 -6.71
CA VAL A 10 10.61 5.27 -6.36
C VAL A 10 11.56 5.15 -5.18
N SER A 11 12.59 6.00 -5.15
CA SER A 11 13.57 5.98 -4.06
C SER A 11 13.00 6.33 -2.69
N ALA A 12 11.79 6.91 -2.65
CA ALA A 12 11.14 7.24 -1.37
C ALA A 12 10.53 5.99 -0.71
N VAL A 13 10.34 4.91 -1.46
CA VAL A 13 9.78 3.68 -0.92
C VAL A 13 10.92 2.74 -0.56
N PRO A 14 11.14 2.45 0.72
CA PRO A 14 12.25 1.58 1.12
C PRO A 14 12.03 0.14 0.68
N GLU A 15 13.12 -0.52 0.29
CA GLU A 15 13.06 -1.94 -0.07
C GLU A 15 12.58 -2.75 1.14
N GLY A 16 11.58 -3.60 0.93
CA GLY A 16 11.00 -4.39 2.01
C GLY A 16 10.15 -3.59 2.98
N GLY A 17 9.83 -2.34 2.65
CA GLY A 17 9.07 -1.45 3.52
C GLY A 17 7.85 -0.87 2.85
N ALA A 18 7.28 0.14 3.49
CA ALA A 18 6.07 0.79 3.00
C ALA A 18 6.02 2.26 3.42
N ILE A 19 5.36 3.06 2.60
CA ILE A 19 5.05 4.46 2.92
C ILE A 19 3.60 4.73 2.55
N THR A 20 3.07 5.86 3.01
CA THR A 20 1.73 6.31 2.60
C THR A 20 1.84 7.33 1.49
N ALA A 21 0.81 7.39 0.66
CA ALA A 21 0.64 8.43 -0.32
C ALA A 21 -0.82 8.87 -0.30
N HIS A 22 -1.05 10.17 -0.22
CA HIS A 22 -2.40 10.72 -0.17
C HIS A 22 -2.83 11.17 -1.56
N ILE A 23 -4.06 10.82 -1.94
CA ILE A 23 -4.64 11.21 -3.21
C ILE A 23 -5.86 12.05 -2.97
N GLU A 24 -5.90 13.24 -3.59
CA GLU A 24 -7.08 14.09 -3.57
C GLU A 24 -7.89 13.87 -4.84
N SER A 25 -9.21 13.83 -4.68
CA SER A 25 -10.11 13.75 -5.82
C SER A 25 -11.28 14.70 -5.59
N SER A 26 -12.10 14.89 -6.62
CA SER A 26 -13.27 15.78 -6.52
C SER A 26 -14.30 15.29 -5.49
N THR A 27 -14.25 14.01 -5.15
CA THR A 27 -15.19 13.41 -4.18
C THR A 27 -14.56 13.19 -2.81
N GLY A 28 -13.36 13.70 -2.59
CA GLY A 28 -12.63 13.55 -1.35
C GLY A 28 -11.27 12.89 -1.57
N GLY A 29 -10.51 12.75 -0.51
CA GLY A 29 -9.19 12.15 -0.57
C GLY A 29 -9.16 10.75 0.01
N PHE A 30 -8.13 10.00 -0.36
CA PHE A 30 -7.90 8.69 0.25
C PHE A 30 -6.40 8.41 0.28
N ASP A 31 -6.00 7.52 1.19
CA ASP A 31 -4.60 7.17 1.36
C ASP A 31 -4.29 5.82 0.74
N LEU A 32 -3.10 5.75 0.15
CA LEU A 32 -2.55 4.51 -0.38
C LEU A 32 -1.36 4.09 0.45
N VAL A 33 -1.10 2.78 0.45
CA VAL A 33 0.14 2.20 0.95
C VAL A 33 0.96 1.82 -0.27
N LEU A 34 2.18 2.30 -0.35
CA LEU A 34 3.12 1.93 -1.39
C LEU A 34 4.17 1.02 -0.77
N THR A 35 4.38 -0.15 -1.37
CA THR A 35 5.36 -1.10 -0.90
C THR A 35 6.41 -1.35 -1.97
N ARG A 36 7.57 -1.87 -1.56
CA ARG A 36 8.63 -2.21 -2.50
C ARG A 36 9.23 -3.55 -2.12
N LYS A 37 9.25 -4.47 -3.08
CA LYS A 37 9.86 -5.77 -2.89
C LYS A 37 10.62 -6.16 -4.15
N ASP A 38 11.90 -6.46 -4.00
CA ASP A 38 12.80 -6.79 -5.11
C ASP A 38 12.75 -5.72 -6.22
N GLY A 39 12.70 -4.46 -5.79
CA GLY A 39 12.64 -3.32 -6.70
C GLY A 39 11.26 -3.03 -7.27
N ARG A 40 10.28 -3.88 -7.03
CA ARG A 40 8.93 -3.70 -7.55
C ARG A 40 8.06 -2.93 -6.58
N ILE A 41 7.33 -1.95 -7.13
CA ILE A 41 6.41 -1.13 -6.36
C ILE A 41 5.00 -1.70 -6.50
N SER A 42 4.31 -1.83 -5.36
CA SER A 42 2.91 -2.19 -5.34
C SER A 42 2.16 -1.10 -4.56
N ALA A 43 0.90 -0.91 -4.88
CA ALA A 43 0.07 0.09 -4.22
C ALA A 43 -1.26 -0.52 -3.82
N PHE A 44 -1.72 -0.17 -2.64
CA PHE A 44 -2.98 -0.68 -2.09
C PHE A 44 -3.69 0.44 -1.36
N HIS A 45 -5.00 0.34 -1.23
CA HIS A 45 -5.74 1.23 -0.34
C HIS A 45 -5.26 1.00 1.09
N ASN A 46 -5.07 2.07 1.85
CA ASN A 46 -4.66 1.97 3.24
C ASN A 46 -5.89 1.65 4.11
N GLU A 47 -6.38 0.44 3.93
CA GLU A 47 -7.59 -0.02 4.60
C GLU A 47 -7.53 -1.53 4.77
N CYS A 48 -7.67 -1.98 6.00
CA CYS A 48 -7.73 -3.41 6.30
C CYS A 48 -9.10 -3.95 5.87
N PRO A 49 -9.17 -4.91 4.95
CA PRO A 49 -10.45 -5.42 4.46
C PRO A 49 -11.31 -6.07 5.54
N HIS A 50 -10.68 -6.53 6.62
CA HIS A 50 -11.41 -7.14 7.73
C HIS A 50 -12.13 -6.09 8.58
N ALA A 51 -11.47 -4.99 8.90
CA ALA A 51 -11.97 -4.04 9.88
C ALA A 51 -12.25 -2.65 9.35
N GLY A 52 -11.90 -2.36 8.10
CA GLY A 52 -12.05 -1.02 7.53
C GLY A 52 -11.14 0.01 8.16
N ARG A 53 -10.16 -0.41 8.95
CA ARG A 53 -9.21 0.50 9.61
C ARG A 53 -7.95 0.67 8.80
N ARG A 54 -7.25 1.77 9.07
CA ARG A 54 -5.96 2.01 8.45
C ARG A 54 -4.98 0.88 8.83
N LEU A 55 -4.07 0.58 7.92
CA LEU A 55 -3.05 -0.45 8.14
C LEU A 55 -1.90 0.06 8.99
N ASP A 56 -1.61 1.36 8.91
CA ASP A 56 -0.54 1.95 9.70
C ASP A 56 -0.98 2.11 11.17
N TRP A 57 -0.08 1.81 12.11
CA TRP A 57 -0.37 1.97 13.53
C TRP A 57 -0.24 3.42 13.98
N ALA A 58 0.45 4.25 13.18
CA ALA A 58 0.53 5.69 13.31
C ALA A 58 0.74 6.23 11.90
N PRO A 59 0.47 7.50 11.60
CA PRO A 59 0.58 8.00 10.23
C PRO A 59 1.91 7.66 9.58
N GLY A 60 1.86 6.85 8.52
CA GLY A 60 3.04 6.42 7.77
C GLY A 60 3.88 5.34 8.42
N GLU A 61 3.47 4.80 9.57
CA GLU A 61 4.22 3.79 10.30
C GLU A 61 3.56 2.42 10.17
N PHE A 62 4.30 1.46 9.63
CA PHE A 62 3.78 0.12 9.34
C PHE A 62 4.58 -0.94 10.08
N LEU A 63 3.90 -2.04 10.42
CA LEU A 63 4.57 -3.24 10.93
C LEU A 63 4.79 -4.17 9.76
N ILE A 64 6.03 -4.46 9.43
CA ILE A 64 6.38 -5.37 8.35
C ILE A 64 7.40 -6.36 8.85
N GLU A 65 7.12 -7.65 8.67
CA GLU A 65 8.06 -8.72 9.00
C GLU A 65 8.04 -9.76 7.89
N ASN A 66 9.23 -10.13 7.44
CA ASN A 66 9.40 -11.20 6.43
C ASN A 66 8.52 -11.00 5.19
N GLY A 67 8.42 -9.76 4.71
CA GLY A 67 7.62 -9.46 3.53
C GLY A 67 6.12 -9.46 3.77
N LEU A 68 5.69 -9.42 5.03
CA LEU A 68 4.28 -9.35 5.39
C LEU A 68 3.96 -8.05 6.09
N LEU A 69 2.90 -7.40 5.64
CA LEU A 69 2.37 -6.20 6.27
C LEU A 69 1.33 -6.64 7.31
N ILE A 70 1.52 -6.20 8.54
CA ILE A 70 0.67 -6.62 9.66
C ILE A 70 -0.30 -5.50 10.01
N CYS A 71 -1.60 -5.82 9.96
CA CYS A 71 -2.62 -4.88 10.40
C CYS A 71 -2.54 -4.76 11.92
N ALA A 72 -2.23 -3.56 12.41
CA ALA A 72 -2.00 -3.35 13.83
C ALA A 72 -3.24 -3.59 14.69
N ALA A 73 -4.43 -3.48 14.10
CA ALA A 73 -5.68 -3.61 14.87
C ALA A 73 -5.97 -5.06 15.30
N HIS A 74 -5.81 -6.02 14.39
CA HIS A 74 -6.22 -7.40 14.66
C HIS A 74 -5.21 -8.46 14.22
N GLY A 75 -4.02 -8.06 13.79
CA GLY A 75 -2.98 -9.01 13.44
C GLY A 75 -3.15 -9.70 12.10
N ALA A 76 -4.06 -9.24 11.24
CA ALA A 76 -4.15 -9.75 9.88
C ALA A 76 -2.84 -9.46 9.15
N THR A 77 -2.37 -10.41 8.35
CA THR A 77 -1.12 -10.25 7.62
C THR A 77 -1.35 -10.35 6.12
N PHE A 78 -0.64 -9.51 5.38
CA PHE A 78 -0.79 -9.41 3.93
C PHE A 78 0.58 -9.40 3.28
N ASP A 79 0.68 -10.09 2.14
CA ASP A 79 1.91 -10.08 1.35
C ASP A 79 2.12 -8.68 0.78
N ILE A 80 3.33 -8.11 0.95
CA ILE A 80 3.57 -6.72 0.52
C ILE A 80 3.62 -6.56 -0.98
N GLU A 81 3.80 -7.64 -1.75
CA GLU A 81 3.84 -7.57 -3.19
C GLU A 81 2.46 -7.78 -3.80
N SER A 82 1.75 -8.81 -3.37
CA SER A 82 0.45 -9.19 -3.95
C SER A 82 -0.75 -8.62 -3.20
N GLY A 83 -0.57 -8.31 -1.93
CA GLY A 83 -1.68 -7.89 -1.07
C GLY A 83 -2.55 -9.02 -0.58
N HIS A 84 -2.21 -10.27 -0.91
CA HIS A 84 -3.01 -11.42 -0.49
C HIS A 84 -2.95 -11.61 1.03
N CYS A 85 -4.08 -11.99 1.61
CA CYS A 85 -4.13 -12.35 3.02
C CYS A 85 -3.26 -13.58 3.25
N ALA A 86 -2.28 -13.45 4.14
CA ALA A 86 -1.37 -14.55 4.50
C ALA A 86 -1.75 -15.20 5.82
N GLY A 87 -2.56 -14.53 6.64
CA GLY A 87 -2.97 -15.09 7.92
C GLY A 87 -3.79 -14.14 8.74
N GLY A 88 -4.36 -14.63 9.83
CA GLY A 88 -5.20 -13.84 10.71
C GLY A 88 -6.63 -13.71 10.22
N PRO A 89 -7.39 -12.73 10.72
CA PRO A 89 -8.83 -12.65 10.45
C PRO A 89 -9.22 -12.21 9.05
N CYS A 90 -8.27 -11.95 8.16
CA CYS A 90 -8.57 -11.49 6.81
C CYS A 90 -9.04 -12.58 5.84
N ARG A 91 -8.96 -13.81 6.20
CA ARG A 91 -9.28 -15.01 5.39
C ARG A 91 -9.89 -14.79 4.02
N GLY A 92 -9.06 -15.02 2.97
CA GLY A 92 -9.53 -14.98 1.59
C GLY A 92 -9.78 -13.59 1.04
N VAL A 93 -9.62 -12.54 1.84
CA VAL A 93 -9.84 -11.16 1.39
C VAL A 93 -8.52 -10.40 1.50
N GLY A 94 -7.94 -10.06 0.36
CA GLY A 94 -6.69 -9.32 0.30
C GLY A 94 -6.89 -7.82 0.32
N LEU A 95 -5.78 -7.09 0.30
CA LEU A 95 -5.79 -5.64 0.19
C LEU A 95 -6.29 -5.24 -1.20
N ARG A 96 -6.96 -4.11 -1.30
CA ARG A 96 -7.40 -3.60 -2.60
C ARG A 96 -6.22 -2.96 -3.31
N SER A 97 -5.82 -3.57 -4.41
CA SER A 97 -4.69 -3.06 -5.18
C SER A 97 -5.10 -1.86 -6.03
N VAL A 98 -4.14 -0.99 -6.28
CA VAL A 98 -4.33 0.20 -7.10
C VAL A 98 -3.24 0.16 -8.19
N PRO A 99 -3.62 0.24 -9.48
CA PRO A 99 -2.64 0.21 -10.55
C PRO A 99 -1.71 1.42 -10.50
N VAL A 100 -0.42 1.17 -10.54
CA VAL A 100 0.60 2.22 -10.62
C VAL A 100 1.61 1.84 -11.69
N GLU A 101 2.37 2.83 -12.14
CA GLU A 101 3.45 2.62 -13.09
C GLU A 101 4.63 3.48 -12.70
N ILE A 102 5.80 3.11 -13.20
CA ILE A 102 7.02 3.87 -12.96
C ILE A 102 7.32 4.68 -14.22
N VAL A 103 7.38 6.00 -14.06
CA VAL A 103 7.70 6.92 -15.14
C VAL A 103 8.83 7.84 -14.68
N ASP A 104 9.96 7.75 -15.36
CA ASP A 104 11.14 8.57 -15.05
C ASP A 104 11.53 8.54 -13.57
N GLY A 105 11.50 7.35 -12.97
CA GLY A 105 11.88 7.15 -11.58
C GLY A 105 10.82 7.57 -10.57
N ASN A 106 9.61 7.86 -11.03
CA ASN A 106 8.50 8.24 -10.16
C ASN A 106 7.39 7.20 -10.20
N VAL A 107 6.73 7.01 -9.06
CA VAL A 107 5.55 6.16 -8.97
C VAL A 107 4.34 7.01 -9.33
N CYS A 108 3.61 6.59 -10.33
CA CYS A 108 2.45 7.33 -10.84
C CYS A 108 1.21 6.45 -10.86
N LEU A 109 0.06 7.05 -10.63
CA LEU A 109 -1.21 6.35 -10.85
C LEU A 109 -1.40 6.07 -12.33
N ARG A 110 -1.90 4.89 -12.63
CA ARG A 110 -2.23 4.52 -14.01
C ARG A 110 -3.64 4.94 -14.35
#